data_6548ffffa2e589a9ce809134aaf51593
#
_entry.id   6548ffffa2e589a9ce809134aaf51593
#
_cell.length_a   1.000
_cell.length_b   1.000
_cell.length_c   1.000
_cell.angle_alpha   90.00
_cell.angle_beta   90.00
_cell.angle_gamma   90.00
#
_symmetry.space_group_name_H-M   'P 1'
#
loop_
_entity.id
_entity.type
_entity.pdbx_description
1 polymer ?
#
loop_
_entity_poly.entity_id
_entity_poly.type
_entity_poly.pdbx_seq_one_letter_code
_entity_poly.pdbx_strand_id
1 'polypeptide(L)'
;VIRGNHHDAWEFGAADPIRGMVALMEEARVISELVKQGYKPKRTLMFCAWDGEEPALLGSTEWVEDHQEELKKKAVAYINSDGNARGFIYAAGSHGYETFFNEIAAEVKDPQTGVSIRDRSYAKVLADADRAGKSRIYGNKYMKLSALGAGSDYSPFIQYLGISALNIGFGGEGSGGEYHSI
;
A
#
# COMPACT_ATOMS: atom_id res chain seq x y z
N VAL A 1 2.68 14.12 -2.42
CA VAL A 1 2.53 12.68 -2.16
C VAL A 1 1.61 12.13 -3.23
N ILE A 2 2.03 11.05 -3.86
CA ILE A 2 1.27 10.39 -4.92
C ILE A 2 0.72 9.08 -4.33
N ARG A 3 -0.55 8.85 -4.52
CA ARG A 3 -1.28 7.66 -4.10
C ARG A 3 -1.84 7.00 -5.37
N GLY A 4 -1.42 5.80 -5.67
CA GLY A 4 -1.79 5.15 -6.93
C GLY A 4 -2.27 3.73 -6.77
N ASN A 5 -3.05 3.29 -7.75
CA ASN A 5 -3.48 1.91 -7.95
C ASN A 5 -3.87 1.71 -9.41
N HIS A 6 -3.68 0.53 -9.95
CA HIS A 6 -4.18 0.25 -11.30
C HIS A 6 -5.67 -0.12 -11.31
N HIS A 7 -6.27 -0.11 -12.50
CA HIS A 7 -7.69 -0.41 -12.67
C HIS A 7 -7.96 -1.36 -13.85
N ASP A 8 -6.95 -1.67 -14.64
CA ASP A 8 -7.01 -2.74 -15.63
C ASP A 8 -6.84 -4.11 -14.97
N ALA A 9 -7.29 -5.15 -15.63
CA ALA A 9 -7.24 -6.51 -15.12
C ALA A 9 -7.13 -7.52 -16.27
N TRP A 10 -6.52 -8.68 -16.00
CA TRP A 10 -6.49 -9.78 -16.98
C TRP A 10 -7.88 -10.31 -17.31
N GLU A 11 -8.76 -10.35 -16.32
CA GLU A 11 -10.12 -10.88 -16.46
C GLU A 11 -11.11 -9.93 -15.76
N PHE A 12 -11.91 -10.41 -14.82
CA PHE A 12 -12.88 -9.56 -14.11
C PHE A 12 -12.29 -8.69 -13.00
N GLY A 13 -11.08 -8.97 -12.57
CA GLY A 13 -10.29 -8.11 -11.69
C GLY A 13 -10.81 -7.90 -10.26
N ALA A 14 -11.71 -8.75 -9.77
CA ALA A 14 -12.29 -8.57 -8.44
C ALA A 14 -11.26 -8.58 -7.32
N ALA A 15 -10.26 -9.46 -7.42
CA ALA A 15 -9.17 -9.56 -6.46
C ALA A 15 -8.04 -8.57 -6.77
N ASP A 16 -7.69 -8.46 -8.05
CA ASP A 16 -6.62 -7.66 -8.59
C ASP A 16 -7.14 -6.96 -9.87
N PRO A 17 -7.27 -5.63 -9.88
CA PRO A 17 -6.90 -4.66 -8.83
C PRO A 17 -8.09 -4.00 -8.12
N ILE A 18 -9.34 -4.42 -8.39
CA ILE A 18 -10.54 -3.66 -7.98
C ILE A 18 -10.57 -3.40 -6.46
N ARG A 19 -10.10 -4.33 -5.65
CA ARG A 19 -10.03 -4.11 -4.18
C ARG A 19 -9.09 -2.97 -3.79
N GLY A 20 -7.94 -2.86 -4.45
CA GLY A 20 -7.01 -1.76 -4.26
C GLY A 20 -7.59 -0.44 -4.75
N MET A 21 -8.23 -0.46 -5.93
CA MET A 21 -8.86 0.71 -6.53
C MET A 21 -10.02 1.26 -5.69
N VAL A 22 -10.87 0.38 -5.14
CA VAL A 22 -11.95 0.78 -4.22
C VAL A 22 -11.38 1.43 -2.95
N ALA A 23 -10.31 0.90 -2.40
CA ALA A 23 -9.64 1.50 -1.24
C ALA A 23 -9.09 2.90 -1.57
N LEU A 24 -8.47 3.07 -2.73
CA LEU A 24 -7.97 4.36 -3.20
C LEU A 24 -9.11 5.38 -3.40
N MET A 25 -10.22 4.97 -4.00
CA MET A 25 -11.39 5.84 -4.19
C MET A 25 -12.00 6.27 -2.87
N GLU A 26 -12.12 5.36 -1.90
CA GLU A 26 -12.65 5.68 -0.58
C GLU A 26 -11.71 6.61 0.20
N GLU A 27 -10.40 6.41 0.11
CA GLU A 27 -9.41 7.31 0.68
C GLU A 27 -9.56 8.73 0.10
N ALA A 28 -9.67 8.86 -1.22
CA ALA A 28 -9.88 10.14 -1.88
C ALA A 28 -11.19 10.82 -1.43
N ARG A 29 -12.27 10.04 -1.28
CA ARG A 29 -13.56 10.52 -0.77
C ARG A 29 -13.42 11.06 0.66
N VAL A 30 -12.78 10.31 1.56
CA VAL A 30 -12.58 10.70 2.95
C VAL A 30 -11.74 11.98 3.05
N ILE A 31 -10.64 12.06 2.30
CA ILE A 31 -9.80 13.26 2.27
C ILE A 31 -10.59 14.47 1.74
N SER A 32 -11.42 14.28 0.70
CA SER A 32 -12.28 15.34 0.19
C SER A 32 -13.26 15.86 1.24
N GLU A 33 -13.89 14.99 2.02
CA GLU A 33 -14.78 15.40 3.11
C GLU A 33 -14.03 16.15 4.23
N LEU A 34 -12.83 15.72 4.58
CA LEU A 34 -12.00 16.44 5.54
C LEU A 34 -11.62 17.83 5.03
N VAL A 35 -11.29 17.96 3.75
CA VAL A 35 -10.98 19.27 3.13
C VAL A 35 -12.19 20.19 3.17
N LYS A 36 -13.41 19.70 2.89
CA LYS A 36 -14.67 20.47 3.03
C LYS A 36 -14.89 20.95 4.47
N GLN A 37 -14.44 20.19 5.46
CA GLN A 37 -14.50 20.55 6.87
C GLN A 37 -13.36 21.49 7.31
N GLY A 38 -12.50 21.93 6.38
CA GLY A 38 -11.42 22.89 6.64
C GLY A 38 -10.04 22.28 6.85
N TYR A 39 -9.87 20.96 6.73
CA TYR A 39 -8.55 20.34 6.73
C TYR A 39 -7.74 20.84 5.52
N LYS A 40 -6.50 21.23 5.77
CA LYS A 40 -5.58 21.68 4.71
C LYS A 40 -4.34 20.80 4.72
N PRO A 41 -4.22 19.87 3.79
CA PRO A 41 -3.00 19.08 3.65
C PRO A 41 -1.78 19.99 3.47
N LYS A 42 -0.71 19.73 4.21
CA LYS A 42 0.53 20.50 4.07
C LYS A 42 1.25 20.27 2.73
N ARG A 43 0.92 19.20 2.05
CA ARG A 43 1.45 18.83 0.74
C ARG A 43 0.31 18.48 -0.19
N THR A 44 0.51 18.66 -1.48
CA THR A 44 -0.43 18.16 -2.50
C THR A 44 -0.54 16.64 -2.38
N LEU A 45 -1.77 16.15 -2.34
CA LEU A 45 -2.10 14.74 -2.47
C LEU A 45 -2.63 14.52 -3.88
N MET A 46 -2.05 13.59 -4.60
CA MET A 46 -2.44 13.21 -5.95
C MET A 46 -2.91 11.77 -5.90
N PHE A 47 -4.11 11.52 -6.40
CA PHE A 47 -4.69 10.19 -6.54
C PHE A 47 -4.66 9.80 -8.00
N CYS A 48 -4.02 8.68 -8.30
CA CYS A 48 -3.79 8.20 -9.66
C CYS A 48 -4.43 6.83 -9.87
N ALA A 49 -5.16 6.68 -10.96
CA ALA A 49 -5.66 5.41 -11.46
C ALA A 49 -4.86 5.05 -12.71
N TRP A 50 -4.10 3.96 -12.64
CA TRP A 50 -3.23 3.53 -13.72
C TRP A 50 -3.93 2.53 -14.62
N ASP A 51 -3.65 2.61 -15.90
CA ASP A 51 -4.08 1.64 -16.91
C ASP A 51 -2.86 0.89 -17.44
N GLY A 52 -3.08 -0.34 -17.92
CA GLY A 52 -2.01 -1.14 -18.51
C GLY A 52 -0.94 -1.59 -17.53
N GLU A 53 -1.28 -1.82 -16.27
CA GLU A 53 -0.36 -2.40 -15.28
C GLU A 53 -0.02 -3.84 -15.65
N GLU A 54 -1.06 -4.63 -15.90
CA GLU A 54 -0.98 -6.06 -16.17
C GLU A 54 -0.08 -6.43 -17.37
N PRO A 55 -0.10 -5.70 -18.49
CA PRO A 55 0.80 -6.00 -19.60
C PRO A 55 2.24 -5.50 -19.44
N ALA A 56 2.60 -4.72 -18.47
CA ALA A 56 3.96 -4.31 -18.10
C ALA A 56 4.05 -2.90 -17.48
N LEU A 57 3.15 -2.53 -16.60
CA LEU A 57 3.16 -1.24 -15.88
C LEU A 57 3.14 -0.02 -16.83
N LEU A 58 2.42 -0.13 -17.97
CA LEU A 58 2.55 0.84 -19.06
C LEU A 58 2.14 2.26 -18.64
N GLY A 59 0.94 2.40 -18.07
CA GLY A 59 0.41 3.72 -17.74
C GLY A 59 1.22 4.47 -16.69
N SER A 60 1.62 3.82 -15.62
CA SER A 60 2.47 4.45 -14.60
C SER A 60 3.87 4.76 -15.11
N THR A 61 4.44 3.90 -15.96
CA THR A 61 5.79 4.09 -16.52
C THR A 61 5.81 5.28 -17.46
N GLU A 62 4.95 5.31 -18.48
CA GLU A 62 4.85 6.42 -19.43
C GLU A 62 4.59 7.75 -18.73
N TRP A 63 3.65 7.75 -17.78
CA TRP A 63 3.36 8.97 -17.02
C TRP A 63 4.57 9.46 -16.21
N VAL A 64 5.31 8.56 -15.58
CA VAL A 64 6.52 8.91 -14.80
C VAL A 64 7.63 9.45 -15.72
N GLU A 65 7.80 8.88 -16.91
CA GLU A 65 8.76 9.35 -17.91
C GLU A 65 8.42 10.76 -18.40
N ASP A 66 7.17 11.00 -18.75
CA ASP A 66 6.71 12.31 -19.20
C ASP A 66 6.83 13.42 -18.13
N HIS A 67 6.67 13.05 -16.85
CA HIS A 67 6.67 13.98 -15.72
C HIS A 67 7.97 13.97 -14.89
N GLN A 68 9.01 13.29 -15.35
CA GLN A 68 10.21 13.01 -14.56
C GLN A 68 10.86 14.26 -13.94
N GLU A 69 10.94 15.36 -14.67
CA GLU A 69 11.57 16.60 -14.20
C GLU A 69 10.78 17.27 -13.07
N GLU A 70 9.47 17.19 -13.10
CA GLU A 70 8.60 17.67 -12.02
C GLU A 70 8.64 16.74 -10.82
N LEU A 71 8.57 15.45 -11.06
CA LEU A 71 8.57 14.41 -10.01
C LEU A 71 9.87 14.44 -9.21
N LYS A 72 11.03 14.51 -9.85
CA LYS A 72 12.33 14.64 -9.17
C LYS A 72 12.41 15.84 -8.24
N LYS A 73 11.73 16.94 -8.59
CA LYS A 73 11.76 18.19 -7.81
C LYS A 73 10.72 18.23 -6.68
N LYS A 74 9.56 17.62 -6.87
CA LYS A 74 8.38 17.83 -6.02
C LYS A 74 7.85 16.58 -5.33
N ALA A 75 8.04 15.40 -5.91
CA ALA A 75 7.53 14.17 -5.34
C ALA A 75 8.29 13.79 -4.08
N VAL A 76 7.56 13.47 -3.02
CA VAL A 76 8.12 13.08 -1.72
C VAL A 76 7.99 11.57 -1.52
N ALA A 77 6.86 11.01 -1.93
CA ALA A 77 6.55 9.61 -1.77
C ALA A 77 5.53 9.15 -2.80
N TYR A 78 5.64 7.90 -3.20
CA TYR A 78 4.59 7.14 -3.86
C TYR A 78 4.05 6.07 -2.91
N ILE A 79 2.74 5.93 -2.82
CA ILE A 79 2.07 4.91 -2.00
C ILE A 79 1.15 4.10 -2.90
N ASN A 80 1.43 2.81 -2.97
CA ASN A 80 0.67 1.82 -3.73
C ASN A 80 -0.23 0.99 -2.81
N SER A 81 -1.29 0.45 -3.36
CA SER A 81 -2.18 -0.44 -2.63
C SER A 81 -2.94 -1.37 -3.58
N ASP A 82 -2.22 -2.20 -4.27
CA ASP A 82 -2.69 -3.10 -5.30
C ASP A 82 -3.79 -4.03 -4.80
N GLY A 83 -3.47 -4.84 -3.82
CA GLY A 83 -4.41 -5.78 -3.22
C GLY A 83 -4.86 -5.37 -1.82
N ASN A 84 -6.17 -5.30 -1.61
CA ASN A 84 -6.77 -5.11 -0.30
C ASN A 84 -7.87 -6.13 -0.06
N ALA A 85 -7.80 -6.82 1.07
CA ALA A 85 -8.82 -7.73 1.52
C ALA A 85 -9.00 -7.61 3.03
N ARG A 86 -9.94 -8.34 3.56
CA ARG A 86 -10.10 -8.45 5.00
C ARG A 86 -8.90 -9.18 5.61
N GLY A 87 -8.35 -8.64 6.71
CA GLY A 87 -7.27 -9.32 7.43
C GLY A 87 -6.25 -8.42 8.07
N PHE A 88 -5.00 -8.79 7.93
CA PHE A 88 -3.85 -8.20 8.61
C PHE A 88 -3.11 -7.26 7.69
N ILE A 89 -2.57 -6.18 8.24
CA ILE A 89 -1.74 -5.26 7.46
C ILE A 89 -0.44 -5.92 7.04
N TYR A 90 -0.04 -5.69 5.81
CA TYR A 90 1.30 -5.97 5.30
C TYR A 90 1.85 -4.74 4.58
N ALA A 91 3.16 -4.60 4.54
CA ALA A 91 3.80 -3.51 3.83
C ALA A 91 5.18 -3.92 3.32
N ALA A 92 5.54 -3.33 2.18
CA ALA A 92 6.88 -3.37 1.61
C ALA A 92 7.26 -1.96 1.17
N GLY A 93 8.53 -1.63 1.14
CA GLY A 93 8.92 -0.31 0.69
C GLY A 93 10.29 0.17 1.10
N SER A 94 10.51 1.45 0.88
CA SER A 94 11.74 2.13 1.26
C SER A 94 11.92 2.11 2.78
N HIS A 95 13.02 1.54 3.24
CA HIS A 95 13.30 1.37 4.68
C HIS A 95 13.32 2.67 5.48
N GLY A 96 13.53 3.82 4.83
CA GLY A 96 13.40 5.13 5.47
C GLY A 96 12.00 5.43 6.04
N TYR A 97 10.98 4.73 5.58
CA TYR A 97 9.61 4.85 6.10
C TYR A 97 9.27 3.83 7.20
N GLU A 98 10.16 2.94 7.55
CA GLU A 98 9.86 1.84 8.46
C GLU A 98 9.41 2.30 9.86
N THR A 99 10.10 3.28 10.43
CA THR A 99 9.71 3.87 11.71
C THR A 99 8.34 4.56 11.63
N PHE A 100 8.15 5.39 10.61
CA PHE A 100 6.89 6.09 10.37
C PHE A 100 5.72 5.12 10.18
N PHE A 101 5.91 4.07 9.40
CA PHE A 101 4.91 3.01 9.23
C PHE A 101 4.55 2.35 10.56
N ASN A 102 5.55 2.02 11.39
CA ASN A 102 5.32 1.40 12.70
C ASN A 102 4.57 2.31 13.68
N GLU A 103 4.85 3.60 13.66
CA GLU A 103 4.15 4.60 14.48
C GLU A 103 2.67 4.64 14.09
N ILE A 104 2.36 4.80 12.81
CA ILE A 104 0.98 4.80 12.30
C ILE A 104 0.28 3.48 12.61
N ALA A 105 0.93 2.35 12.35
CA ALA A 105 0.35 1.03 12.59
C ALA A 105 0.06 0.76 14.08
N ALA A 106 0.77 1.44 14.99
CA ALA A 106 0.50 1.38 16.42
C ALA A 106 -0.72 2.19 16.85
N GLU A 107 -1.02 3.28 16.16
CA GLU A 107 -2.11 4.20 16.49
C GLU A 107 -3.44 3.81 15.84
N VAL A 108 -3.39 3.35 14.59
CA VAL A 108 -4.59 2.97 13.84
C VAL A 108 -5.22 1.72 14.46
N LYS A 109 -6.51 1.80 14.78
CA LYS A 109 -7.26 0.69 15.36
C LYS A 109 -7.89 -0.17 14.27
N ASP A 110 -7.75 -1.45 14.43
CA ASP A 110 -8.49 -2.42 13.64
C ASP A 110 -9.99 -2.37 14.01
N PRO A 111 -10.90 -2.19 13.04
CA PRO A 111 -12.31 -2.00 13.31
C PRO A 111 -13.02 -3.23 13.86
N GLN A 112 -12.48 -4.43 13.65
CA GLN A 112 -13.09 -5.68 14.13
C GLN A 112 -12.68 -5.99 15.57
N THR A 113 -11.43 -5.71 15.92
CA THR A 113 -10.87 -6.15 17.21
C THR A 113 -10.64 -5.00 18.19
N GLY A 114 -10.58 -3.75 17.71
CA GLY A 114 -10.30 -2.57 18.52
C GLY A 114 -8.84 -2.44 18.97
N VAL A 115 -7.99 -3.44 18.72
CA VAL A 115 -6.55 -3.33 18.97
C VAL A 115 -5.86 -2.62 17.81
N SER A 116 -4.59 -2.20 17.98
CA SER A 116 -3.87 -1.60 16.86
C SER A 116 -3.65 -2.61 15.72
N ILE A 117 -3.62 -2.10 14.47
CA ILE A 117 -3.33 -2.97 13.31
C ILE A 117 -1.96 -3.63 13.43
N ARG A 118 -0.99 -2.97 14.08
CA ARG A 118 0.30 -3.55 14.42
C ARG A 118 0.17 -4.73 15.40
N ASP A 119 -0.56 -4.55 16.48
CA ASP A 119 -0.73 -5.58 17.51
C ASP A 119 -1.49 -6.78 16.96
N ARG A 120 -2.48 -6.53 16.10
CA ARG A 120 -3.22 -7.60 15.42
C ARG A 120 -2.31 -8.41 14.49
N SER A 121 -1.50 -7.75 13.67
CA SER A 121 -0.54 -8.43 12.78
C SER A 121 0.55 -9.16 13.56
N TYR A 122 1.04 -8.57 14.65
CA TYR A 122 1.99 -9.23 15.52
C TYR A 122 1.43 -10.52 16.14
N ALA A 123 0.17 -10.49 16.60
CA ALA A 123 -0.50 -11.67 17.14
C ALA A 123 -0.62 -12.78 16.10
N LYS A 124 -0.93 -12.44 14.85
CA LYS A 124 -0.98 -13.40 13.73
C LYS A 124 0.38 -14.02 13.46
N VAL A 125 1.42 -13.22 13.32
CA VAL A 125 2.79 -13.71 13.08
C VAL A 125 3.26 -14.60 14.22
N LEU A 126 2.93 -14.24 15.47
CA LEU A 126 3.27 -15.03 16.65
C LEU A 126 2.49 -16.36 16.69
N ALA A 127 1.23 -16.37 16.26
CA ALA A 127 0.42 -17.58 16.21
C ALA A 127 0.96 -18.59 15.17
N ASP A 128 1.36 -18.09 14.01
CA ASP A 128 1.82 -18.92 12.89
C ASP A 128 3.26 -19.41 13.04
N ALA A 129 4.07 -18.74 13.85
CA ALA A 129 5.46 -19.09 14.04
C ALA A 129 5.63 -20.42 14.78
N ASP A 130 6.64 -21.20 14.39
CA ASP A 130 7.10 -22.35 15.15
C ASP A 130 7.72 -21.93 16.50
N ARG A 131 8.12 -22.92 17.32
CA ARG A 131 8.68 -22.65 18.67
C ARG A 131 9.94 -21.76 18.60
N ALA A 132 10.82 -21.97 17.63
CA ALA A 132 12.04 -21.20 17.49
C ALA A 132 11.73 -19.76 16.98
N GLY A 133 10.80 -19.63 16.05
CA GLY A 133 10.30 -18.34 15.57
C GLY A 133 9.63 -17.54 16.69
N LYS A 134 8.78 -18.17 17.50
CA LYS A 134 8.15 -17.52 18.67
C LYS A 134 9.16 -16.94 19.62
N SER A 135 10.24 -17.67 19.93
CA SER A 135 11.30 -17.18 20.80
C SER A 135 12.03 -15.95 20.24
N ARG A 136 12.18 -15.85 18.90
CA ARG A 136 12.86 -14.73 18.25
C ARG A 136 12.01 -13.46 18.18
N ILE A 137 10.70 -13.61 17.98
CA ILE A 137 9.79 -12.48 17.76
C ILE A 137 9.05 -12.05 19.04
N TYR A 138 9.07 -12.88 20.09
CA TYR A 138 8.34 -12.60 21.33
C TYR A 138 8.80 -11.27 21.95
N GLY A 139 7.83 -10.38 22.19
CA GLY A 139 8.10 -9.04 22.72
C GLY A 139 8.55 -8.00 21.68
N ASN A 140 8.89 -8.41 20.46
CA ASN A 140 9.26 -7.49 19.39
C ASN A 140 8.08 -7.30 18.42
N LYS A 141 7.37 -6.20 18.58
CA LYS A 141 6.22 -5.82 17.73
C LYS A 141 6.62 -4.95 16.52
N TYR A 142 7.90 -4.73 16.33
CA TYR A 142 8.38 -3.90 15.22
C TYR A 142 8.24 -4.63 13.89
N MET A 143 7.54 -4.02 12.96
CA MET A 143 7.29 -4.56 11.63
C MET A 143 8.36 -4.06 10.66
N LYS A 144 9.13 -4.99 10.10
CA LYS A 144 10.08 -4.66 9.05
C LYS A 144 9.36 -4.54 7.72
N LEU A 145 9.75 -3.53 6.94
CA LEU A 145 9.32 -3.42 5.56
C LEU A 145 10.12 -4.39 4.68
N SER A 146 9.43 -5.19 3.90
CA SER A 146 10.07 -6.00 2.85
C SER A 146 10.56 -5.09 1.72
N ALA A 147 11.57 -5.55 0.98
CA ALA A 147 12.01 -4.85 -0.21
C ALA A 147 10.94 -4.89 -1.30
N LEU A 148 10.80 -3.80 -2.05
CA LEU A 148 9.98 -3.77 -3.25
C LEU A 148 10.75 -4.36 -4.43
N GLY A 149 10.08 -5.23 -5.20
CA GLY A 149 10.54 -5.70 -6.50
C GLY A 149 10.05 -4.81 -7.64
N ALA A 150 9.54 -5.44 -8.70
CA ALA A 150 9.02 -4.77 -9.89
C ALA A 150 7.58 -5.23 -10.22
N GLY A 151 6.82 -5.63 -9.22
CA GLY A 151 5.52 -6.30 -9.39
C GLY A 151 4.31 -5.38 -9.27
N SER A 152 4.44 -4.07 -9.35
CA SER A 152 3.32 -3.11 -9.44
C SER A 152 3.82 -1.69 -9.74
N ASP A 153 2.90 -0.74 -9.87
CA ASP A 153 3.08 0.65 -10.29
C ASP A 153 4.03 1.50 -9.43
N TYR A 154 4.50 1.00 -8.30
CA TYR A 154 5.59 1.65 -7.55
C TYR A 154 6.94 1.58 -8.28
N SER A 155 7.08 0.67 -9.24
CA SER A 155 8.35 0.37 -9.92
C SER A 155 8.97 1.58 -10.62
N PRO A 156 8.28 2.32 -11.50
CA PRO A 156 8.88 3.47 -12.16
C PRO A 156 9.25 4.59 -11.19
N PHE A 157 8.53 4.73 -10.08
CA PHE A 157 8.86 5.74 -9.07
C PHE A 157 10.13 5.41 -8.32
N ILE A 158 10.27 4.18 -7.80
CA ILE A 158 11.42 3.81 -6.98
C ILE A 158 12.64 3.42 -7.83
N GLN A 159 12.45 2.66 -8.90
CA GLN A 159 13.57 2.10 -9.65
C GLN A 159 14.12 3.07 -10.71
N TYR A 160 13.26 3.85 -11.36
CA TYR A 160 13.71 4.81 -12.37
C TYR A 160 14.04 6.19 -11.78
N LEU A 161 13.17 6.74 -10.93
CA LEU A 161 13.37 8.09 -10.37
C LEU A 161 14.00 8.13 -8.98
N GLY A 162 14.11 7.00 -8.27
CA GLY A 162 14.60 6.97 -6.90
C GLY A 162 13.66 7.62 -5.88
N ILE A 163 12.38 7.79 -6.22
CA ILE A 163 11.36 8.31 -5.31
C ILE A 163 10.99 7.21 -4.33
N SER A 164 11.08 7.51 -3.04
CA SER A 164 10.71 6.55 -2.00
C SER A 164 9.26 6.08 -2.15
N ALA A 165 9.07 4.77 -2.07
CA ALA A 165 7.75 4.16 -2.27
C ALA A 165 7.38 3.19 -1.14
N LEU A 166 6.08 3.04 -0.93
CA LEU A 166 5.45 2.04 -0.07
C LEU A 166 4.39 1.29 -0.87
N ASN A 167 4.32 -0.02 -0.69
CA ASN A 167 3.17 -0.84 -1.07
C ASN A 167 2.52 -1.36 0.22
N ILE A 168 1.26 -1.00 0.44
CA ILE A 168 0.53 -1.28 1.67
C ILE A 168 -0.77 -1.98 1.33
N GLY A 169 -1.10 -3.03 2.05
CA GLY A 169 -2.37 -3.71 1.88
C GLY A 169 -2.80 -4.48 3.12
N PHE A 170 -3.98 -5.06 3.02
CA PHE A 170 -4.55 -5.92 4.04
C PHE A 170 -4.95 -7.26 3.42
N GLY A 171 -4.82 -8.34 4.19
CA GLY A 171 -5.17 -9.67 3.71
C GLY A 171 -5.02 -10.76 4.77
N GLY A 172 -5.28 -12.01 4.35
CA GLY A 172 -5.07 -13.19 5.20
C GLY A 172 -6.30 -13.67 5.98
N GLU A 173 -7.46 -13.06 5.79
CA GLU A 173 -8.75 -13.58 6.25
C GLU A 173 -9.70 -13.73 5.05
N GLY A 174 -9.77 -14.91 4.51
CA GLY A 174 -10.55 -15.23 3.31
C GLY A 174 -9.75 -15.06 1.99
N SER A 175 -10.23 -15.69 0.93
CA SER A 175 -9.57 -15.68 -0.38
C SER A 175 -9.72 -14.33 -1.08
N GLY A 176 -10.82 -13.64 -0.87
CA GLY A 176 -11.13 -12.37 -1.54
C GLY A 176 -11.33 -12.49 -3.06
N GLY A 177 -11.50 -13.69 -3.57
CA GLY A 177 -11.55 -14.03 -5.01
C GLY A 177 -10.28 -14.76 -5.48
N GLU A 178 -10.35 -15.28 -6.66
CA GLU A 178 -9.21 -15.93 -7.31
C GLU A 178 -8.36 -14.88 -8.04
N TYR A 179 -7.05 -14.94 -7.80
CA TYR A 179 -6.09 -14.04 -8.45
C TYR A 179 -5.94 -14.40 -9.93
N HIS A 180 -6.03 -13.40 -10.82
CA HIS A 180 -5.94 -13.55 -12.27
C HIS A 180 -6.86 -14.63 -12.86
N SER A 181 -8.09 -14.72 -12.37
CA SER A 181 -9.07 -15.71 -12.82
C SER A 181 -10.42 -15.08 -13.19
N ILE A 182 -11.22 -15.87 -13.93
CA ILE A 182 -12.61 -15.56 -14.28
C ILE A 182 -13.57 -15.79 -13.11
#